data_a3d7f05ccd8e305f086ce64c09775641
#
_entry.id   a3d7f05ccd8e305f086ce64c09775641
#
_cell.length_a   1.000
_cell.length_b   1.000
_cell.length_c   1.000
_cell.angle_alpha   90.00
_cell.angle_beta   90.00
_cell.angle_gamma   90.00
#
_symmetry.space_group_name_H-M   'P 1'
#
loop_
_entity.id
_entity.type
_entity.pdbx_description
1 polymer ?
#
loop_
_entity_poly.entity_id
_entity_poly.type
_entity_poly.pdbx_seq_one_letter_code
_entity_poly.pdbx_strand_id
1 'polypeptide(L)'
;MATHRFAAFAAALCLAGCAAVNPYPAAWEPLRPSAAADCKLFEGGYSDKADSQDRVKPSLTRELFGFNTDWENATRVDFSLPRDDALEVTVWSGADKMMTRSFSAAEGELACDAGRLILRNTHWTRADVMFAREKAKLTLHRAGDYLVAEVEDDLAGLFFVIVPIVGSVTNWYRFAKMP
;
A
#
# COMPACT_ATOMS: atom_id res chain seq x y z
N MET A 1 20.75 -2.22 -46.55
CA MET A 1 21.24 -2.29 -45.13
C MET A 1 20.62 -1.25 -44.19
N ALA A 2 19.54 -0.54 -44.53
CA ALA A 2 18.93 0.51 -43.69
C ALA A 2 17.72 0.05 -42.85
N THR A 3 17.12 -1.09 -43.18
CA THR A 3 15.86 -1.57 -42.55
C THR A 3 16.02 -2.16 -41.14
N HIS A 4 17.20 -2.66 -40.76
CA HIS A 4 17.41 -3.23 -39.42
C HIS A 4 17.61 -2.20 -38.31
N ARG A 5 17.95 -0.96 -38.63
CA ARG A 5 18.16 0.09 -37.60
C ARG A 5 16.85 0.68 -37.07
N PHE A 6 15.79 0.68 -37.88
CA PHE A 6 14.47 1.16 -37.46
C PHE A 6 13.75 0.19 -36.50
N ALA A 7 13.92 -1.12 -36.69
CA ALA A 7 13.30 -2.13 -35.83
C ALA A 7 13.90 -2.13 -34.41
N ALA A 8 15.20 -1.88 -34.26
CA ALA A 8 15.86 -1.78 -32.97
C ALA A 8 15.43 -0.54 -32.15
N PHE A 9 15.14 0.57 -32.85
CA PHE A 9 14.70 1.81 -32.20
C PHE A 9 13.24 1.73 -31.70
N ALA A 10 12.37 1.05 -32.43
CA ALA A 10 10.98 0.83 -32.06
C ALA A 10 10.87 -0.11 -30.85
N ALA A 11 11.73 -1.13 -30.73
CA ALA A 11 11.78 -2.04 -29.61
C ALA A 11 12.27 -1.38 -28.30
N ALA A 12 13.15 -0.36 -28.41
CA ALA A 12 13.66 0.36 -27.24
C ALA A 12 12.64 1.33 -26.62
N LEU A 13 11.67 1.83 -27.40
CA LEU A 13 10.63 2.73 -26.89
C LEU A 13 9.53 2.00 -26.09
N CYS A 14 9.37 0.71 -26.27
CA CYS A 14 8.35 -0.09 -25.54
C CYS A 14 8.75 -0.46 -24.10
N LEU A 15 10.00 -0.19 -23.69
CA LEU A 15 10.52 -0.53 -22.37
C LEU A 15 10.51 0.64 -21.36
N ALA A 16 9.97 1.80 -21.76
CA ALA A 16 9.80 2.92 -20.84
C ALA A 16 8.63 2.63 -19.91
N GLY A 17 8.91 2.05 -18.76
CA GLY A 17 7.94 1.91 -17.67
C GLY A 17 7.43 3.29 -17.25
N CYS A 18 6.12 3.39 -17.03
CA CYS A 18 5.52 4.61 -16.48
C CYS A 18 5.65 4.61 -14.96
N ALA A 19 6.32 5.62 -14.41
CA ALA A 19 6.28 5.92 -12.99
C ALA A 19 5.39 7.15 -12.78
N ALA A 20 4.39 7.04 -11.92
CA ALA A 20 3.54 8.14 -11.51
C ALA A 20 3.70 8.38 -10.02
N VAL A 21 4.13 9.57 -9.63
CA VAL A 21 4.26 9.97 -8.24
C VAL A 21 3.23 11.05 -7.95
N ASN A 22 2.20 10.73 -7.18
CA ASN A 22 1.27 11.72 -6.68
C ASN A 22 1.90 12.41 -5.47
N PRO A 23 2.00 13.75 -5.47
CA PRO A 23 2.56 14.48 -4.34
C PRO A 23 1.63 14.37 -3.12
N TYR A 24 2.21 14.54 -1.94
CA TYR A 24 1.43 14.67 -0.71
C TYR A 24 0.42 15.82 -0.84
N PRO A 25 -0.88 15.61 -0.52
CA PRO A 25 -1.89 16.63 -0.70
C PRO A 25 -1.64 17.87 0.18
N ALA A 26 -1.45 19.02 -0.46
CA ALA A 26 -1.13 20.28 0.23
C ALA A 26 -2.24 20.76 1.19
N ALA A 27 -3.47 20.27 1.00
CA ALA A 27 -4.60 20.57 1.87
C ALA A 27 -4.62 19.79 3.18
N TRP A 28 -3.75 18.77 3.31
CA TRP A 28 -3.66 17.98 4.54
C TRP A 28 -2.66 18.61 5.51
N GLU A 29 -2.82 18.27 6.80
CA GLU A 29 -1.84 18.68 7.81
C GLU A 29 -0.45 18.17 7.46
N PRO A 30 0.62 18.97 7.69
CA PRO A 30 1.98 18.53 7.42
C PRO A 30 2.33 17.26 8.20
N LEU A 31 2.97 16.31 7.54
CA LEU A 31 3.52 15.14 8.22
C LEU A 31 4.58 15.63 9.21
N ARG A 32 4.39 15.32 10.48
CA ARG A 32 5.36 15.65 11.52
C ARG A 32 6.29 14.46 11.69
N PRO A 33 7.59 14.61 11.42
CA PRO A 33 8.55 13.58 11.80
C PRO A 33 8.46 13.41 13.32
N SER A 34 8.20 12.22 13.79
CA SER A 34 8.34 11.91 15.19
C SER A 34 9.83 11.77 15.49
N ALA A 35 10.32 12.52 16.49
CA ALA A 35 11.68 12.35 16.98
C ALA A 35 11.88 10.99 17.69
N ALA A 36 10.79 10.32 18.05
CA ALA A 36 10.81 9.01 18.68
C ALA A 36 10.77 7.91 17.62
N ALA A 37 11.69 6.96 17.69
CA ALA A 37 11.63 5.71 16.94
C ALA A 37 10.55 4.75 17.46
N ASP A 38 9.54 5.27 18.15
CA ASP A 38 8.49 4.48 18.81
C ASP A 38 7.32 4.27 17.86
N CYS A 39 7.18 3.06 17.35
CA CYS A 39 6.04 2.69 16.51
C CYS A 39 4.76 2.36 17.30
N LYS A 40 4.78 2.34 18.63
CA LYS A 40 3.57 2.16 19.44
C LYS A 40 2.56 3.30 19.24
N LEU A 41 3.02 4.45 18.75
CA LEU A 41 2.12 5.55 18.37
C LEU A 41 1.08 5.16 17.29
N PHE A 42 1.31 4.06 16.57
CA PHE A 42 0.38 3.51 15.56
C PHE A 42 -0.67 2.58 16.16
N GLU A 43 -0.55 2.16 17.42
CA GLU A 43 -1.55 1.32 18.06
C GLU A 43 -2.92 1.98 18.12
N GLY A 44 -3.94 1.16 17.91
CA GLY A 44 -5.35 1.56 17.96
C GLY A 44 -6.12 1.18 16.71
N GLY A 45 -7.40 1.57 16.70
CA GLY A 45 -8.32 1.32 15.62
C GLY A 45 -8.35 2.45 14.60
N TYR A 46 -8.53 2.08 13.33
CA TYR A 46 -8.65 3.01 12.21
C TYR A 46 -9.82 2.61 11.31
N SER A 47 -10.48 3.59 10.71
CA SER A 47 -11.46 3.33 9.66
C SER A 47 -10.82 2.55 8.51
N ASP A 48 -11.49 1.52 8.01
CA ASP A 48 -11.01 0.83 6.81
C ASP A 48 -11.10 1.71 5.57
N LYS A 49 -12.10 2.57 5.49
CA LYS A 49 -12.29 3.43 4.31
C LYS A 49 -11.57 4.78 4.50
N ALA A 50 -10.78 5.14 3.48
CA ALA A 50 -10.09 6.42 3.47
C ALA A 50 -11.07 7.60 3.52
N ASP A 51 -10.62 8.68 4.14
CA ASP A 51 -11.29 9.98 4.05
C ASP A 51 -10.98 10.60 2.67
N SER A 52 -11.80 10.25 1.69
CA SER A 52 -11.71 10.68 0.30
C SER A 52 -13.10 11.10 -0.20
N GLN A 53 -13.11 12.03 -1.15
CA GLN A 53 -14.33 12.42 -1.86
C GLN A 53 -14.63 11.52 -3.07
N ASP A 54 -13.75 10.57 -3.35
CA ASP A 54 -13.89 9.64 -4.46
C ASP A 54 -15.12 8.74 -4.29
N ARG A 55 -15.72 8.37 -5.42
CA ARG A 55 -16.88 7.48 -5.44
C ARG A 55 -16.55 6.09 -4.87
N VAL A 56 -15.33 5.61 -5.14
CA VAL A 56 -14.79 4.38 -4.56
C VAL A 56 -13.68 4.79 -3.60
N LYS A 57 -13.92 4.62 -2.31
CA LYS A 57 -12.95 4.97 -1.28
C LYS A 57 -11.88 3.89 -1.19
N PRO A 58 -10.59 4.26 -1.19
CA PRO A 58 -9.50 3.33 -0.88
C PRO A 58 -9.73 2.64 0.48
N SER A 59 -9.31 1.39 0.58
CA SER A 59 -9.50 0.55 1.77
C SER A 59 -8.14 0.19 2.38
N LEU A 60 -7.96 0.47 3.67
CA LEU A 60 -6.73 0.13 4.39
C LEU A 60 -6.43 -1.38 4.34
N THR A 61 -7.47 -2.19 4.48
CA THR A 61 -7.35 -3.65 4.37
C THR A 61 -6.83 -4.06 2.99
N ARG A 62 -7.30 -3.41 1.93
CA ARG A 62 -6.83 -3.68 0.57
C ARG A 62 -5.35 -3.31 0.39
N GLU A 63 -4.93 -2.16 0.91
CA GLU A 63 -3.53 -1.72 0.82
C GLU A 63 -2.60 -2.64 1.62
N LEU A 64 -3.09 -3.20 2.74
CA LEU A 64 -2.32 -4.12 3.58
C LEU A 64 -2.22 -5.54 3.02
N PHE A 65 -3.28 -6.05 2.40
CA PHE A 65 -3.42 -7.48 2.11
C PHE A 65 -3.69 -7.80 0.62
N GLY A 66 -3.77 -6.77 -0.23
CA GLY A 66 -4.11 -6.90 -1.63
C GLY A 66 -5.61 -7.02 -1.87
N PHE A 67 -5.97 -7.17 -3.16
CA PHE A 67 -7.37 -7.24 -3.56
C PHE A 67 -7.98 -8.59 -3.18
N ASN A 68 -9.08 -8.54 -2.43
CA ASN A 68 -9.97 -9.66 -2.16
C ASN A 68 -11.39 -9.13 -1.95
N THR A 69 -12.39 -9.76 -2.55
CA THR A 69 -13.81 -9.40 -2.40
C THR A 69 -14.30 -9.53 -0.96
N ASP A 70 -13.68 -10.39 -0.14
CA ASP A 70 -14.01 -10.54 1.28
C ASP A 70 -13.80 -9.24 2.08
N TRP A 71 -12.92 -8.34 1.59
CA TRP A 71 -12.61 -7.07 2.25
C TRP A 71 -13.65 -5.96 2.02
N GLU A 72 -14.62 -6.14 1.14
CA GLU A 72 -15.62 -5.09 0.83
C GLU A 72 -16.40 -4.65 2.06
N ASN A 73 -16.64 -5.57 2.98
CA ASN A 73 -17.39 -5.34 4.22
C ASN A 73 -16.50 -4.91 5.40
N ALA A 74 -15.20 -4.76 5.21
CA ALA A 74 -14.32 -4.27 6.27
C ALA A 74 -14.68 -2.83 6.67
N THR A 75 -14.77 -2.60 7.98
CA THR A 75 -15.15 -1.30 8.55
C THR A 75 -14.05 -0.69 9.39
N ARG A 76 -13.24 -1.54 10.04
CA ARG A 76 -12.19 -1.13 10.97
C ARG A 76 -10.97 -2.04 10.85
N VAL A 77 -9.80 -1.45 11.04
CA VAL A 77 -8.52 -2.14 11.14
C VAL A 77 -7.84 -1.73 12.44
N ASP A 78 -7.54 -2.69 13.28
CA ASP A 78 -6.84 -2.48 14.54
C ASP A 78 -5.37 -2.87 14.41
N PHE A 79 -4.49 -2.01 14.91
CA PHE A 79 -3.06 -2.24 15.01
C PHE A 79 -2.67 -2.44 16.47
N SER A 80 -1.93 -3.51 16.73
CA SER A 80 -1.32 -3.81 18.03
C SER A 80 0.14 -4.17 17.84
N LEU A 81 1.04 -3.58 18.60
CA LEU A 81 2.46 -3.88 18.59
C LEU A 81 2.84 -4.61 19.90
N PRO A 82 2.62 -5.93 19.96
CA PRO A 82 2.95 -6.71 21.14
C PRO A 82 4.44 -6.70 21.47
N ARG A 83 5.27 -6.42 20.46
CA ARG A 83 6.73 -6.24 20.54
C ARG A 83 7.16 -5.21 19.50
N ASP A 84 8.33 -4.62 19.68
CA ASP A 84 8.87 -3.62 18.76
C ASP A 84 9.18 -4.18 17.36
N ASP A 85 9.31 -5.51 17.24
CA ASP A 85 9.62 -6.25 16.01
C ASP A 85 8.42 -6.97 15.38
N ALA A 86 7.22 -6.80 15.96
CA ALA A 86 6.01 -7.48 15.50
C ALA A 86 4.79 -6.54 15.54
N LEU A 87 4.07 -6.46 14.44
CA LEU A 87 2.78 -5.79 14.32
C LEU A 87 1.70 -6.86 14.08
N GLU A 88 0.66 -6.83 14.90
CA GLU A 88 -0.56 -7.58 14.67
C GLU A 88 -1.63 -6.65 14.11
N VAL A 89 -2.23 -7.06 13.01
CA VAL A 89 -3.31 -6.33 12.33
C VAL A 89 -4.57 -7.17 12.36
N THR A 90 -5.63 -6.63 12.98
CA THR A 90 -6.95 -7.28 13.03
C THR A 90 -7.95 -6.49 12.20
N VAL A 91 -8.66 -7.17 11.31
CA VAL A 91 -9.70 -6.59 10.44
C VAL A 91 -11.07 -6.96 10.98
N TRP A 92 -11.99 -5.99 10.97
CA TRP A 92 -13.34 -6.12 11.49
C TRP A 92 -14.40 -5.70 10.47
N SER A 93 -15.54 -6.38 10.51
CA SER A 93 -16.79 -5.98 9.87
C SER A 93 -17.83 -5.73 10.96
N GLY A 94 -18.06 -4.47 11.30
CA GLY A 94 -18.84 -4.13 12.50
C GLY A 94 -18.20 -4.69 13.77
N ALA A 95 -18.87 -5.61 14.46
CA ALA A 95 -18.37 -6.29 15.66
C ALA A 95 -17.67 -7.63 15.34
N ASP A 96 -17.79 -8.12 14.12
CA ASP A 96 -17.27 -9.44 13.73
C ASP A 96 -15.82 -9.34 13.30
N LYS A 97 -14.97 -10.15 13.90
CA LYS A 97 -13.57 -10.27 13.52
C LYS A 97 -13.46 -11.10 12.22
N MET A 98 -12.97 -10.46 11.17
CA MET A 98 -12.78 -11.11 9.87
C MET A 98 -11.47 -11.90 9.82
N MET A 99 -10.37 -11.26 10.26
CA MET A 99 -9.05 -11.91 10.27
C MET A 99 -8.09 -11.21 11.23
N THR A 100 -7.01 -11.90 11.53
CA THR A 100 -5.82 -11.31 12.15
C THR A 100 -4.58 -11.81 11.41
N ARG A 101 -3.63 -10.90 11.13
CA ARG A 101 -2.33 -11.22 10.54
C ARG A 101 -1.22 -10.50 11.30
N SER A 102 -0.10 -11.19 11.50
CA SER A 102 1.12 -10.61 12.06
C SER A 102 2.11 -10.30 10.93
N PHE A 103 2.81 -9.18 11.07
CA PHE A 103 3.96 -8.77 10.27
C PHE A 103 5.19 -8.79 11.16
N SER A 104 6.31 -9.28 10.65
CA SER A 104 7.54 -9.46 11.41
C SER A 104 8.71 -8.71 10.77
N ALA A 105 9.51 -8.04 11.61
CA ALA A 105 10.76 -7.43 11.15
C ALA A 105 11.79 -8.48 10.75
N ALA A 106 11.78 -9.65 11.38
CA ALA A 106 12.68 -10.77 11.04
C ALA A 106 12.43 -11.31 9.62
N GLU A 107 11.18 -11.22 9.14
CA GLU A 107 10.80 -11.60 7.78
C GLU A 107 10.95 -10.45 6.77
N GLY A 108 11.37 -9.27 7.23
CA GLY A 108 11.54 -8.08 6.38
C GLY A 108 10.22 -7.41 5.99
N GLU A 109 9.09 -7.86 6.54
CA GLU A 109 7.77 -7.30 6.26
C GLU A 109 7.49 -6.00 7.02
N LEU A 110 8.16 -5.79 8.16
CA LEU A 110 7.96 -4.68 9.07
C LEU A 110 9.27 -3.94 9.31
N ALA A 111 9.22 -2.62 9.31
CA ALA A 111 10.30 -1.77 9.84
C ALA A 111 9.71 -0.56 10.55
N CYS A 112 10.36 -0.15 11.64
CA CYS A 112 10.09 1.08 12.35
C CYS A 112 11.27 2.03 12.16
N ASP A 113 11.07 3.17 11.50
CA ASP A 113 12.12 4.12 11.17
C ASP A 113 11.65 5.55 11.34
N ALA A 114 12.32 6.32 12.19
CA ALA A 114 12.08 7.74 12.42
C ALA A 114 10.58 8.08 12.63
N GLY A 115 9.86 7.26 13.41
CA GLY A 115 8.43 7.42 13.68
C GLY A 115 7.54 7.11 12.49
N ARG A 116 8.04 6.34 11.53
CA ARG A 116 7.29 5.77 10.42
C ARG A 116 7.19 4.25 10.59
N LEU A 117 6.02 3.71 10.34
CA LEU A 117 5.83 2.27 10.29
C LEU A 117 5.81 1.85 8.81
N ILE A 118 6.77 1.04 8.41
CA ILE A 118 6.95 0.61 7.03
C ILE A 118 6.56 -0.85 6.93
N LEU A 119 5.55 -1.13 6.11
CA LEU A 119 5.10 -2.48 5.81
C LEU A 119 5.43 -2.81 4.35
N ARG A 120 5.92 -4.03 4.13
CA ARG A 120 6.22 -4.54 2.79
C ARG A 120 5.41 -5.80 2.55
N ASN A 121 4.67 -5.80 1.47
CA ASN A 121 3.89 -6.96 1.06
C ASN A 121 4.19 -7.29 -0.41
N THR A 122 4.05 -8.55 -0.75
CA THR A 122 4.14 -9.00 -2.13
C THR A 122 2.98 -9.94 -2.38
N HIS A 123 2.17 -9.62 -3.36
CA HIS A 123 1.06 -10.47 -3.76
C HIS A 123 1.01 -10.63 -5.29
N TRP A 124 0.26 -11.63 -5.72
CA TRP A 124 0.02 -11.87 -7.13
C TRP A 124 -1.36 -11.35 -7.48
N THR A 125 -1.41 -10.44 -8.46
CA THR A 125 -2.66 -9.97 -9.03
C THR A 125 -2.96 -10.76 -10.29
N ARG A 126 -4.14 -11.34 -10.35
CA ARG A 126 -4.66 -12.02 -11.53
C ARG A 126 -5.99 -11.38 -11.93
N ALA A 127 -6.01 -10.81 -13.12
CA ALA A 127 -7.23 -10.38 -13.79
C ALA A 127 -7.34 -11.14 -15.11
N ASP A 128 -8.50 -11.14 -15.75
CA ASP A 128 -8.80 -11.99 -16.92
C ASP A 128 -7.72 -12.02 -18.00
N VAL A 129 -7.01 -10.90 -18.18
CA VAL A 129 -6.00 -10.72 -19.24
C VAL A 129 -4.62 -10.36 -18.69
N MET A 130 -4.45 -10.31 -17.37
CA MET A 130 -3.21 -9.87 -16.73
C MET A 130 -2.77 -10.86 -15.66
N PHE A 131 -1.49 -11.20 -15.66
CA PHE A 131 -0.83 -11.91 -14.59
C PHE A 131 0.38 -11.08 -14.15
N ALA A 132 0.33 -10.55 -12.95
CA ALA A 132 1.36 -9.66 -12.46
C ALA A 132 1.75 -9.96 -11.00
N ARG A 133 3.01 -9.71 -10.71
CA ARG A 133 3.51 -9.62 -9.34
C ARG A 133 3.49 -8.15 -8.95
N GLU A 134 2.81 -7.86 -7.87
CA GLU A 134 2.73 -6.56 -7.27
C GLU A 134 3.52 -6.57 -5.96
N LYS A 135 4.39 -5.59 -5.81
CA LYS A 135 5.08 -5.31 -4.55
C LYS A 135 4.53 -4.01 -4.02
N ALA A 136 3.89 -4.08 -2.88
CA ALA A 136 3.40 -2.92 -2.17
C ALA A 136 4.33 -2.58 -1.00
N LYS A 137 4.74 -1.32 -0.93
CA LYS A 137 5.38 -0.73 0.23
C LYS A 137 4.46 0.31 0.80
N LEU A 138 4.02 0.09 2.02
CA LEU A 138 3.14 0.97 2.75
C LEU A 138 3.95 1.69 3.83
N THR A 139 4.13 2.99 3.69
CA THR A 139 4.76 3.83 4.71
C THR A 139 3.67 4.58 5.46
N LEU A 140 3.50 4.25 6.74
CA LEU A 140 2.48 4.83 7.59
C LEU A 140 3.05 5.96 8.42
N HIS A 141 2.31 7.06 8.48
CA HIS A 141 2.62 8.27 9.25
C HIS A 141 1.45 8.60 10.17
N ARG A 142 1.72 9.35 11.22
CA ARG A 142 0.67 9.95 12.07
C ARG A 142 0.53 11.42 11.74
N ALA A 143 -0.73 11.88 11.54
CA ALA A 143 -1.09 13.27 11.38
C ALA A 143 -2.37 13.56 12.16
N GLY A 144 -2.21 14.09 13.38
CA GLY A 144 -3.35 14.31 14.29
C GLY A 144 -4.13 13.02 14.57
N ASP A 145 -5.42 13.02 14.27
CA ASP A 145 -6.32 11.88 14.42
C ASP A 145 -6.39 10.98 13.18
N TYR A 146 -5.41 11.10 12.29
CA TYR A 146 -5.34 10.28 11.09
C TYR A 146 -4.11 9.40 11.06
N LEU A 147 -4.30 8.20 10.51
CA LEU A 147 -3.26 7.39 9.93
C LEU A 147 -3.12 7.81 8.46
N VAL A 148 -1.95 8.28 8.09
CA VAL A 148 -1.65 8.65 6.70
C VAL A 148 -0.79 7.56 6.08
N ALA A 149 -1.23 7.02 4.96
CA ALA A 149 -0.55 5.99 4.22
C ALA A 149 0.01 6.54 2.91
N GLU A 150 1.32 6.41 2.74
CA GLU A 150 2.01 6.51 1.47
C GLU A 150 2.13 5.11 0.90
N VAL A 151 1.49 4.87 -0.23
CA VAL A 151 1.43 3.56 -0.89
C VAL A 151 2.28 3.63 -2.14
N GLU A 152 3.36 2.87 -2.17
CA GLU A 152 4.23 2.69 -3.34
C GLU A 152 3.94 1.29 -3.90
N ASP A 153 3.33 1.24 -5.08
CA ASP A 153 3.01 -0.01 -5.78
C ASP A 153 3.90 -0.17 -6.99
N ASP A 154 4.69 -1.24 -7.01
CA ASP A 154 5.48 -1.67 -8.15
C ASP A 154 4.82 -2.87 -8.80
N LEU A 155 4.41 -2.72 -10.04
CA LEU A 155 3.78 -3.75 -10.85
C LEU A 155 4.74 -4.27 -11.90
N ALA A 156 4.92 -5.58 -11.97
CA ALA A 156 5.65 -6.24 -13.06
C ALA A 156 4.91 -7.49 -13.50
N GLY A 157 4.58 -7.59 -14.78
CA GLY A 157 3.78 -8.70 -15.28
C GLY A 157 3.65 -8.77 -16.79
N LEU A 158 2.65 -9.56 -17.22
CA LEU A 158 2.31 -9.77 -18.61
C LEU A 158 0.83 -9.43 -18.84
N PHE A 159 0.57 -8.65 -19.86
CA PHE A 159 -0.76 -8.38 -20.37
C PHE A 159 -1.02 -9.27 -21.60
N PHE A 160 -2.16 -9.96 -21.66
CA PHE A 160 -2.44 -11.00 -22.64
C PHE A 160 -1.35 -12.08 -22.77
N VAL A 161 -0.61 -12.33 -21.66
CA VAL A 161 0.46 -13.33 -21.57
C VAL A 161 1.70 -13.03 -22.44
N ILE A 162 1.66 -12.01 -23.29
CA ILE A 162 2.73 -11.70 -24.27
C ILE A 162 3.30 -10.29 -24.17
N VAL A 163 2.56 -9.32 -23.63
CA VAL A 163 3.01 -7.93 -23.52
C VAL A 163 3.55 -7.68 -22.12
N PRO A 164 4.86 -7.44 -21.96
CA PRO A 164 5.41 -7.08 -20.64
C PRO A 164 4.88 -5.72 -20.20
N ILE A 165 4.47 -5.64 -18.94
CA ILE A 165 4.06 -4.40 -18.26
C ILE A 165 4.94 -4.18 -17.04
N VAL A 166 5.41 -2.96 -16.88
CA VAL A 166 6.12 -2.50 -15.70
C VAL A 166 5.60 -1.11 -15.37
N GLY A 167 5.26 -0.89 -14.12
CA GLY A 167 4.80 0.41 -13.66
C GLY A 167 5.07 0.58 -12.18
N SER A 168 5.18 1.83 -11.76
CA SER A 168 5.25 2.22 -10.35
C SER A 168 4.32 3.39 -10.13
N VAL A 169 3.58 3.37 -9.02
CA VAL A 169 2.70 4.46 -8.63
C VAL A 169 2.84 4.73 -7.14
N THR A 170 2.84 6.01 -6.76
CA THR A 170 2.78 6.43 -5.36
C THR A 170 1.48 7.17 -5.13
N ASN A 171 0.73 6.74 -4.13
CA ASN A 171 -0.54 7.34 -3.72
C ASN A 171 -0.51 7.66 -2.23
N TRP A 172 -1.36 8.62 -1.84
CA TRP A 172 -1.53 9.03 -0.45
C TRP A 172 -2.98 8.86 -0.03
N TYR A 173 -3.19 8.20 1.11
CA TYR A 173 -4.51 8.01 1.71
C TYR A 173 -4.47 8.39 3.18
N ARG A 174 -5.61 8.82 3.74
CA ARG A 174 -5.73 9.03 5.17
C ARG A 174 -6.95 8.30 5.73
N PHE A 175 -6.77 7.69 6.89
CA PHE A 175 -7.75 6.86 7.57
C PHE A 175 -7.99 7.45 8.96
N ALA A 176 -9.24 7.74 9.29
CA ALA A 176 -9.57 8.31 10.59
C ALA A 176 -9.30 7.33 11.73
N LYS A 177 -8.73 7.81 12.83
CA LYS A 177 -8.60 7.03 14.06
C LYS A 177 -10.00 6.83 14.65
N MET A 178 -10.27 5.62 15.05
CA MET A 178 -11.52 5.25 15.75
C MET A 178 -11.31 5.25 17.25
N PRO A 179 -12.36 5.57 18.02
CA PRO A 179 -12.30 5.54 19.49
C PRO A 179 -12.11 4.14 20.05
#